data_d3404a090444bb8446ac09157717a904
#
_entry.id   d3404a090444bb8446ac09157717a904
#
_cell.length_a   1.000
_cell.length_b   1.000
_cell.length_c   1.000
_cell.angle_alpha   90.00
_cell.angle_beta   90.00
_cell.angle_gamma   90.00
#
_symmetry.space_group_name_H-M   'P 1'
#
loop_
_entity.id
_entity.type
_entity.pdbx_description
1 polymer ?
#
loop_
_entity_poly.entity_id
_entity_poly.type
_entity_poly.pdbx_seq_one_letter_code
_entity_poly.pdbx_strand_id
1 'polypeptide(L)'
;ETTPTGSETDTSVRSATAGNDFMYGSIFAEYNVGDSERFTLGIDYIPGAADVNRKSISRTDATADANETNQQDGDRTANAEIDKHITYYAELNFDGGLYLKYGFTQVDINTTESNSLTGTGGSYPNVELDAHTYGVGMKSELGTNGFLKVEGSMTDYDNFSATSTTSNTVSANLDAVTA
;
A
#
# COMPACT_ATOMS: atom_id res chain seq x y z
N GLU A 1 -29.73 -39.79 -12.26
CA GLU A 1 -28.35 -39.45 -11.90
C GLU A 1 -28.24 -37.93 -11.76
N THR A 2 -28.36 -37.43 -10.54
CA THR A 2 -28.32 -36.00 -10.25
C THR A 2 -26.90 -35.67 -9.80
N THR A 3 -26.19 -34.91 -10.62
CA THR A 3 -24.88 -34.31 -10.26
C THR A 3 -25.08 -33.25 -9.19
N PRO A 4 -24.51 -33.36 -8.00
CA PRO A 4 -24.56 -32.30 -7.03
C PRO A 4 -23.59 -31.18 -7.47
N THR A 5 -24.10 -30.10 -7.98
CA THR A 5 -23.35 -28.84 -8.14
C THR A 5 -23.26 -28.19 -6.78
N GLY A 6 -22.21 -28.45 -6.05
CA GLY A 6 -21.88 -27.74 -4.83
C GLY A 6 -21.37 -26.34 -5.19
N SER A 7 -22.21 -25.33 -5.13
CA SER A 7 -21.82 -23.93 -5.10
C SER A 7 -21.66 -23.54 -3.62
N GLU A 8 -20.44 -23.55 -3.09
CA GLU A 8 -20.16 -22.86 -1.83
C GLU A 8 -20.12 -21.37 -2.12
N THR A 9 -21.22 -20.71 -1.85
CA THR A 9 -21.25 -19.26 -1.76
C THR A 9 -20.97 -18.90 -0.31
N ASP A 10 -19.68 -18.78 0.07
CA ASP A 10 -19.33 -18.16 1.35
C ASP A 10 -19.56 -16.66 1.23
N THR A 11 -20.71 -16.21 1.72
CA THR A 11 -21.10 -14.79 1.80
C THR A 11 -20.60 -14.15 3.09
N SER A 12 -19.68 -14.78 3.82
CA SER A 12 -19.15 -14.22 5.06
C SER A 12 -18.17 -13.08 4.73
N VAL A 13 -18.58 -11.85 5.02
CA VAL A 13 -17.66 -10.71 5.04
C VAL A 13 -16.73 -10.88 6.22
N ARG A 14 -15.44 -11.09 5.95
CA ARG A 14 -14.39 -11.15 6.97
C ARG A 14 -13.69 -9.80 6.97
N SER A 15 -13.69 -9.12 8.11
CA SER A 15 -12.91 -7.90 8.33
C SER A 15 -11.72 -8.21 9.24
N ALA A 16 -10.56 -7.70 8.89
CA ALA A 16 -9.36 -7.74 9.71
C ALA A 16 -8.68 -6.37 9.68
N THR A 17 -8.15 -5.97 10.82
CA THR A 17 -7.28 -4.79 10.91
C THR A 17 -5.87 -5.28 11.19
N ALA A 18 -4.91 -4.85 10.39
CA ALA A 18 -3.49 -5.16 10.57
C ALA A 18 -2.70 -3.85 10.56
N GLY A 19 -1.72 -3.75 11.44
CA GLY A 19 -0.74 -2.66 11.46
C GLY A 19 0.66 -3.25 11.39
N ASN A 20 1.54 -2.62 10.61
CA ASN A 20 2.94 -2.98 10.50
C ASN A 20 3.79 -1.73 10.64
N ASP A 21 4.87 -1.85 11.40
CA ASP A 21 5.91 -0.83 11.47
C ASP A 21 7.03 -1.20 10.51
N PHE A 22 7.46 -0.23 9.70
CA PHE A 22 8.59 -0.41 8.80
C PHE A 22 9.43 0.87 8.72
N MET A 23 10.68 0.70 8.38
CA MET A 23 11.62 1.80 8.15
C MET A 23 11.99 1.82 6.68
N TYR A 24 11.97 3.00 6.10
CA TYR A 24 12.32 3.23 4.71
C TYR A 24 13.22 4.45 4.57
N GLY A 25 13.89 4.57 3.43
CA GLY A 25 14.59 5.77 3.03
C GLY A 25 13.95 6.36 1.79
N SER A 26 13.97 7.67 1.67
CA SER A 26 13.49 8.36 0.48
C SER A 26 14.55 9.27 -0.12
N ILE A 27 14.35 9.62 -1.38
CA ILE A 27 15.13 10.63 -2.10
C ILE A 27 14.16 11.75 -2.46
N PHE A 28 14.48 12.97 -2.06
CA PHE A 28 13.64 14.10 -2.36
C PHE A 28 14.39 15.25 -3.01
N ALA A 29 13.65 16.09 -3.73
CA ALA A 29 14.14 17.33 -4.31
C ALA A 29 13.14 18.45 -4.00
N GLU A 30 13.66 19.63 -3.66
CA GLU A 30 12.88 20.80 -3.28
C GLU A 30 13.28 22.04 -4.09
N TYR A 31 12.31 22.89 -4.35
CA TYR A 31 12.49 24.19 -4.98
C TYR A 31 11.73 25.26 -4.21
N ASN A 32 12.47 26.27 -3.69
CA ASN A 32 11.90 27.42 -3.01
C ASN A 32 11.30 28.40 -4.03
N VAL A 33 10.05 28.78 -3.81
CA VAL A 33 9.32 29.67 -4.72
C VAL A 33 9.47 31.12 -4.26
N GLY A 34 10.11 31.90 -5.11
CA GLY A 34 10.32 33.35 -4.89
C GLY A 34 11.36 33.66 -3.81
N ASP A 35 11.64 34.93 -3.64
CA ASP A 35 12.72 35.43 -2.75
C ASP A 35 12.37 35.31 -1.26
N SER A 36 11.10 35.13 -0.92
CA SER A 36 10.67 35.03 0.49
C SER A 36 10.83 33.63 1.08
N GLU A 37 11.11 32.62 0.23
CA GLU A 37 11.23 31.19 0.60
C GLU A 37 10.06 30.65 1.45
N ARG A 38 8.92 31.35 1.42
CA ARG A 38 7.73 30.95 2.18
C ARG A 38 7.04 29.72 1.62
N PHE A 39 7.24 29.45 0.34
CA PHE A 39 6.68 28.30 -0.33
C PHE A 39 7.79 27.45 -0.92
N THR A 40 7.74 26.15 -0.66
CA THR A 40 8.59 25.14 -1.27
C THR A 40 7.73 24.16 -2.01
N LEU A 41 8.13 23.81 -3.22
CA LEU A 41 7.57 22.70 -3.98
C LEU A 41 8.57 21.55 -3.96
N GLY A 42 8.08 20.34 -3.78
CA GLY A 42 8.95 19.18 -3.69
C GLY A 42 8.36 17.94 -4.32
N ILE A 43 9.26 17.01 -4.58
CA ILE A 43 8.96 15.64 -4.94
C ILE A 43 9.76 14.72 -4.04
N ASP A 44 9.11 13.69 -3.51
CA ASP A 44 9.71 12.66 -2.67
C ASP A 44 9.45 11.29 -3.29
N TYR A 45 10.49 10.49 -3.41
CA TYR A 45 10.44 9.16 -3.97
C TYR A 45 11.02 8.15 -2.99
N ILE A 46 10.26 7.15 -2.63
CA ILE A 46 10.71 6.00 -1.83
C ILE A 46 11.09 4.89 -2.80
N PRO A 47 12.40 4.61 -2.97
CA PRO A 47 12.84 3.53 -3.83
C PRO A 47 12.63 2.17 -3.16
N GLY A 48 12.17 1.20 -3.93
CA GLY A 48 11.99 -0.18 -3.50
C GLY A 48 10.57 -0.50 -3.09
N ALA A 49 10.27 -1.80 -3.11
CA ALA A 49 8.99 -2.33 -2.69
C ALA A 49 8.96 -2.58 -1.19
N ALA A 50 7.84 -2.26 -0.54
CA ALA A 50 7.60 -2.61 0.84
C ALA A 50 6.50 -3.67 0.92
N ASP A 51 6.81 -4.80 1.58
CA ASP A 51 5.81 -5.83 1.86
C ASP A 51 4.75 -5.26 2.82
N VAL A 52 3.53 -5.12 2.36
CA VAL A 52 2.39 -4.71 3.20
C VAL A 52 2.06 -5.81 4.20
N ASN A 53 2.38 -7.03 3.88
CA ASN A 53 2.02 -8.19 4.65
C ASN A 53 3.27 -9.00 5.03
N ARG A 54 3.81 -8.81 6.22
CA ARG A 54 4.90 -9.64 6.75
C ARG A 54 4.51 -11.11 6.95
N LYS A 55 3.23 -11.43 6.84
CA LYS A 55 2.72 -12.78 6.88
C LYS A 55 1.92 -13.02 5.62
N SER A 56 2.43 -13.87 4.75
CA SER A 56 1.62 -14.46 3.70
C SER A 56 0.37 -15.09 4.34
N ILE A 57 -0.79 -14.70 3.84
CA ILE A 57 -2.03 -15.38 4.23
C ILE A 57 -2.06 -16.67 3.44
N SER A 58 -1.85 -17.78 4.12
CA SER A 58 -1.99 -19.11 3.54
C SER A 58 -3.36 -19.67 3.91
N ARG A 59 -4.05 -20.17 2.92
CA ARG A 59 -5.31 -20.89 3.07
C ARG A 59 -5.17 -22.24 2.38
N THR A 60 -5.50 -23.31 3.10
CA THR A 60 -5.60 -24.63 2.51
C THR A 60 -7.01 -24.83 1.97
N ASP A 61 -7.14 -24.98 0.67
CA ASP A 61 -8.40 -25.29 0.02
C ASP A 61 -8.39 -26.76 -0.42
N ALA A 62 -9.47 -27.47 -0.12
CA ALA A 62 -9.70 -28.81 -0.61
C ALA A 62 -10.64 -28.77 -1.82
N THR A 63 -10.24 -29.36 -2.93
CA THR A 63 -11.17 -29.61 -4.04
C THR A 63 -11.90 -30.91 -3.77
N ALA A 64 -13.20 -30.85 -3.49
CA ALA A 64 -14.04 -32.01 -3.43
C ALA A 64 -14.26 -32.52 -4.86
N ASP A 65 -13.66 -33.66 -5.21
CA ASP A 65 -14.06 -34.41 -6.38
C ASP A 65 -15.27 -35.29 -6.03
N ALA A 66 -16.25 -35.38 -6.94
CA ALA A 66 -17.47 -36.14 -6.74
C ALA A 66 -17.26 -37.67 -6.47
N ASN A 67 -16.01 -38.13 -6.52
CA ASN A 67 -15.62 -39.52 -6.32
C ASN A 67 -14.76 -39.79 -5.08
N GLU A 68 -14.57 -38.79 -4.16
CA GLU A 68 -13.84 -38.93 -2.88
C GLU A 68 -12.43 -39.55 -2.94
N THR A 69 -11.90 -39.85 -4.11
CA THR A 69 -10.62 -40.54 -4.25
C THR A 69 -9.41 -39.67 -4.53
N ASN A 70 -9.62 -38.39 -4.82
CA ASN A 70 -8.53 -37.43 -5.06
C ASN A 70 -8.88 -36.04 -4.46
N GLN A 71 -8.87 -35.94 -3.15
CA GLN A 71 -8.78 -34.63 -2.50
C GLN A 71 -7.37 -34.10 -2.76
N GLN A 72 -7.26 -33.08 -3.57
CA GLN A 72 -6.03 -32.32 -3.67
C GLN A 72 -6.13 -31.15 -2.71
N ASP A 73 -5.48 -31.27 -1.56
CA ASP A 73 -5.26 -30.15 -0.68
C ASP A 73 -4.18 -29.28 -1.29
N GLY A 74 -4.42 -28.00 -1.36
CA GLY A 74 -3.44 -27.05 -1.87
C GLY A 74 -3.45 -25.74 -1.11
N ASP A 75 -2.28 -25.15 -1.01
CA ASP A 75 -2.10 -23.87 -0.32
C ASP A 75 -2.24 -22.71 -1.31
N ARG A 76 -3.00 -21.70 -0.91
CA ARG A 76 -3.05 -20.40 -1.56
C ARG A 76 -2.33 -19.39 -0.70
N THR A 77 -1.42 -18.68 -1.31
CA THR A 77 -0.70 -17.58 -0.66
C THR A 77 -0.95 -16.32 -1.46
N ALA A 78 -1.37 -15.27 -0.80
CA ALA A 78 -1.52 -13.94 -1.38
C ALA A 78 -0.62 -12.96 -0.64
N ASN A 79 0.15 -12.18 -1.38
CA ASN A 79 0.97 -11.08 -0.89
C ASN A 79 0.64 -9.81 -1.64
N ALA A 80 0.81 -8.68 -0.98
CA ALA A 80 0.74 -7.37 -1.59
C ALA A 80 2.01 -6.58 -1.24
N GLU A 81 2.58 -5.93 -2.24
CA GLU A 81 3.74 -5.06 -2.11
C GLU A 81 3.37 -3.66 -2.56
N ILE A 82 3.79 -2.65 -1.81
CA ILE A 82 3.72 -1.25 -2.25
C ILE A 82 5.02 -0.95 -3.00
N ASP A 83 4.89 -0.50 -4.23
CA ASP A 83 6.00 -0.09 -5.08
C ASP A 83 5.78 1.34 -5.59
N LYS A 84 6.83 1.99 -6.07
CA LYS A 84 6.80 3.31 -6.71
C LYS A 84 6.06 4.39 -5.90
N HIS A 85 6.36 4.50 -4.61
CA HIS A 85 5.78 5.55 -3.79
C HIS A 85 6.37 6.92 -4.16
N ILE A 86 5.55 7.78 -4.76
CA ILE A 86 5.94 9.14 -5.16
C ILE A 86 4.98 10.14 -4.51
N THR A 87 5.54 11.16 -3.86
CA THR A 87 4.77 12.26 -3.28
C THR A 87 5.19 13.58 -3.92
N TYR A 88 4.25 14.28 -4.53
CA TYR A 88 4.39 15.68 -4.95
C TYR A 88 3.83 16.55 -3.84
N TYR A 89 4.59 17.53 -3.35
CA TYR A 89 4.17 18.29 -2.20
C TYR A 89 4.48 19.77 -2.30
N ALA A 90 3.76 20.55 -1.50
CA ALA A 90 4.05 21.94 -1.20
C ALA A 90 4.24 22.13 0.30
N GLU A 91 5.16 23.00 0.67
CA GLU A 91 5.38 23.41 2.04
C GLU A 91 5.11 24.90 2.22
N LEU A 92 4.51 25.23 3.34
CA LEU A 92 4.40 26.59 3.84
C LEU A 92 5.38 26.74 4.99
N ASN A 93 6.42 27.55 4.77
CA ASN A 93 7.50 27.78 5.71
C ASN A 93 7.20 28.99 6.61
N PHE A 94 7.53 28.86 7.88
CA PHE A 94 7.41 29.90 8.90
C PHE A 94 8.79 30.29 9.45
N ASP A 95 8.85 31.48 10.07
CA ASP A 95 10.05 31.91 10.74
C ASP A 95 10.47 30.92 11.84
N GLY A 96 11.77 30.64 11.97
CA GLY A 96 12.28 29.68 12.94
C GLY A 96 12.34 28.23 12.43
N GLY A 97 12.08 28.00 11.12
CA GLY A 97 12.26 26.73 10.46
C GLY A 97 11.08 25.77 10.56
N LEU A 98 9.99 26.14 11.22
CA LEU A 98 8.75 25.36 11.20
C LEU A 98 8.13 25.37 9.80
N TYR A 99 7.54 24.25 9.36
CA TYR A 99 6.77 24.20 8.12
C TYR A 99 5.55 23.30 8.24
N LEU A 100 4.57 23.55 7.39
CA LEU A 100 3.44 22.69 7.12
C LEU A 100 3.57 22.13 5.70
N LYS A 101 3.28 20.85 5.52
CA LYS A 101 3.36 20.15 4.24
C LYS A 101 1.98 19.62 3.84
N TYR A 102 1.68 19.75 2.58
CA TYR A 102 0.57 19.07 1.93
C TYR A 102 1.07 18.41 0.65
N GLY A 103 0.76 17.15 0.47
CA GLY A 103 1.21 16.36 -0.69
C GLY A 103 0.10 15.54 -1.30
N PHE A 104 0.31 15.22 -2.58
CA PHE A 104 -0.41 14.21 -3.32
C PHE A 104 0.54 13.04 -3.56
N THR A 105 0.13 11.86 -3.14
CA THR A 105 0.95 10.65 -3.16
C THR A 105 0.33 9.65 -4.11
N GLN A 106 1.16 8.98 -4.91
CA GLN A 106 0.78 7.87 -5.78
C GLN A 106 1.62 6.65 -5.44
N VAL A 107 0.97 5.49 -5.35
CA VAL A 107 1.61 4.21 -5.08
C VAL A 107 1.04 3.12 -5.99
N ASP A 108 1.89 2.19 -6.42
CA ASP A 108 1.47 0.96 -7.07
C ASP A 108 1.36 -0.15 -6.02
N ILE A 109 0.24 -0.85 -5.99
CA ILE A 109 0.07 -2.07 -5.22
C ILE A 109 0.18 -3.25 -6.16
N ASN A 110 1.25 -4.01 -6.00
CA ASN A 110 1.48 -5.24 -6.72
C ASN A 110 0.97 -6.42 -5.90
N THR A 111 0.06 -7.20 -6.48
CA THR A 111 -0.44 -8.42 -5.87
C THR A 111 0.29 -9.62 -6.43
N THR A 112 0.85 -10.44 -5.52
CA THR A 112 1.51 -11.70 -5.89
C THR A 112 0.74 -12.86 -5.28
N GLU A 113 0.32 -13.79 -6.11
CA GLU A 113 -0.41 -14.96 -5.68
C GLU A 113 0.32 -16.24 -6.08
N SER A 114 0.37 -17.17 -5.15
CA SER A 114 0.85 -18.52 -5.40
C SER A 114 -0.26 -19.51 -5.09
N ASN A 115 -0.50 -20.42 -6.01
CA ASN A 115 -1.53 -21.45 -5.86
C ASN A 115 -0.95 -22.81 -6.27
N SER A 116 -0.96 -23.77 -5.35
CA SER A 116 -0.54 -25.15 -5.63
C SER A 116 -1.64 -26.01 -6.24
N LEU A 117 -2.89 -25.52 -6.28
CA LEU A 117 -4.02 -26.21 -6.90
C LEU A 117 -4.12 -25.87 -8.39
N THR A 118 -4.09 -26.86 -9.24
CA THR A 118 -4.31 -26.70 -10.69
C THR A 118 -5.77 -26.32 -10.99
N GLY A 119 -5.98 -25.13 -11.55
CA GLY A 119 -7.25 -24.75 -12.19
C GLY A 119 -8.28 -24.01 -11.34
N THR A 120 -8.01 -23.67 -10.08
CA THR A 120 -9.01 -23.07 -9.18
C THR A 120 -8.61 -21.74 -8.53
N GLY A 121 -7.61 -21.05 -9.03
CA GLY A 121 -7.16 -19.76 -8.47
C GLY A 121 -7.61 -18.58 -9.32
N GLY A 122 -8.23 -17.58 -8.68
CA GLY A 122 -8.36 -16.25 -9.26
C GLY A 122 -7.15 -15.40 -8.90
N SER A 123 -6.74 -14.53 -9.81
CA SER A 123 -5.71 -13.50 -9.54
C SER A 123 -6.36 -12.14 -9.37
N TYR A 124 -5.77 -11.30 -8.53
CA TYR A 124 -6.14 -9.90 -8.39
C TYR A 124 -5.28 -9.04 -9.31
N PRO A 125 -5.83 -7.98 -9.91
CA PRO A 125 -5.04 -7.04 -10.69
C PRO A 125 -4.14 -6.20 -9.77
N ASN A 126 -3.02 -5.71 -10.31
CA ASN A 126 -2.29 -4.64 -9.69
C ASN A 126 -3.13 -3.36 -9.69
N VAL A 127 -3.02 -2.55 -8.65
CA VAL A 127 -3.83 -1.35 -8.47
C VAL A 127 -2.93 -0.18 -8.15
N GLU A 128 -3.18 0.95 -8.81
CA GLU A 128 -2.61 2.24 -8.48
C GLU A 128 -3.54 2.94 -7.48
N LEU A 129 -2.98 3.47 -6.40
CA LEU A 129 -3.70 4.22 -5.38
C LEU A 129 -3.15 5.64 -5.28
N ASP A 130 -4.08 6.57 -5.21
CA ASP A 130 -3.81 7.95 -4.85
C ASP A 130 -3.99 8.16 -3.34
N ALA A 131 -3.27 9.15 -2.80
CA ALA A 131 -3.34 9.50 -1.39
C ALA A 131 -3.07 10.99 -1.16
N HIS A 132 -3.51 11.48 -0.01
CA HIS A 132 -3.22 12.81 0.48
C HIS A 132 -2.31 12.74 1.70
N THR A 133 -1.18 13.46 1.63
CA THR A 133 -0.20 13.51 2.72
C THR A 133 -0.23 14.88 3.38
N TYR A 134 -0.30 14.87 4.71
CA TYR A 134 -0.27 16.07 5.56
C TYR A 134 0.92 15.94 6.50
N GLY A 135 1.74 16.97 6.59
CA GLY A 135 2.94 16.94 7.42
C GLY A 135 3.15 18.23 8.20
N VAL A 136 3.87 18.11 9.29
CA VAL A 136 4.43 19.20 10.05
C VAL A 136 5.85 18.89 10.43
N GLY A 137 6.76 19.85 10.28
CA GLY A 137 8.16 19.60 10.54
C GLY A 137 8.95 20.85 10.87
N MET A 138 10.22 20.60 11.14
CA MET A 138 11.21 21.66 11.36
C MET A 138 12.41 21.42 10.43
N LYS A 139 12.89 22.50 9.84
CA LYS A 139 14.07 22.53 8.98
C LYS A 139 15.13 23.44 9.61
N SER A 140 16.35 22.96 9.66
CA SER A 140 17.51 23.73 10.17
C SER A 140 18.67 23.60 9.21
N GLU A 141 19.29 24.72 8.88
CA GLU A 141 20.49 24.74 8.05
C GLU A 141 21.68 24.10 8.78
N LEU A 142 22.43 23.26 8.08
CA LEU A 142 23.67 22.67 8.52
C LEU A 142 24.84 23.15 7.63
N GLY A 143 25.45 24.24 8.03
CA GLY A 143 26.52 24.85 7.25
C GLY A 143 26.02 25.47 5.94
N THR A 144 26.88 25.52 4.92
CA THR A 144 26.63 26.28 3.68
C THR A 144 25.79 25.50 2.64
N ASN A 145 25.79 24.18 2.70
CA ASN A 145 25.24 23.35 1.61
C ASN A 145 24.39 22.16 2.14
N GLY A 146 23.99 22.17 3.40
CA GLY A 146 23.22 21.08 3.97
C GLY A 146 22.10 21.61 4.89
N PHE A 147 21.11 20.80 5.08
CA PHE A 147 20.07 21.04 6.06
C PHE A 147 19.65 19.74 6.74
N LEU A 148 19.10 19.86 7.93
CA LEU A 148 18.44 18.78 8.65
C LEU A 148 16.94 19.07 8.67
N LYS A 149 16.16 18.05 8.38
CA LYS A 149 14.69 18.10 8.38
C LYS A 149 14.17 17.00 9.30
N VAL A 150 13.26 17.38 10.21
CA VAL A 150 12.52 16.44 11.06
C VAL A 150 11.04 16.68 10.81
N GLU A 151 10.32 15.66 10.40
CA GLU A 151 8.93 15.74 9.97
C GLU A 151 8.11 14.61 10.59
N GLY A 152 6.89 14.93 11.00
CA GLY A 152 5.84 13.95 11.23
C GLY A 152 4.76 14.13 10.17
N SER A 153 4.35 13.06 9.53
CA SER A 153 3.33 13.11 8.48
C SER A 153 2.31 11.97 8.59
N MET A 154 1.13 12.23 8.04
CA MET A 154 0.05 11.26 7.88
C MET A 154 -0.35 11.22 6.42
N THR A 155 -0.48 10.02 5.88
CA THR A 155 -0.93 9.78 4.52
C THR A 155 -2.24 8.98 4.58
N ASP A 156 -3.26 9.54 3.97
CA ASP A 156 -4.61 8.98 3.86
C ASP A 156 -4.79 8.52 2.41
N TYR A 157 -4.86 7.21 2.20
CA TYR A 157 -4.99 6.61 0.88
C TYR A 157 -6.45 6.47 0.49
N ASP A 158 -6.74 6.58 -0.79
CA ASP A 158 -8.05 6.29 -1.33
C ASP A 158 -8.47 4.84 -1.05
N ASN A 159 -9.78 4.61 -1.03
CA ASN A 159 -10.32 3.28 -0.78
C ASN A 159 -9.85 2.30 -1.87
N PHE A 160 -9.17 1.27 -1.44
CA PHE A 160 -8.78 0.17 -2.31
C PHE A 160 -9.94 -0.80 -2.54
N SER A 161 -10.15 -1.17 -3.78
CA SER A 161 -11.07 -2.26 -4.14
C SER A 161 -10.53 -3.02 -5.35
N ALA A 162 -10.36 -4.33 -5.20
CA ALA A 162 -9.94 -5.19 -6.28
C ALA A 162 -10.85 -6.41 -6.40
N THR A 163 -11.21 -6.74 -7.64
CA THR A 163 -12.01 -7.93 -7.94
C THR A 163 -11.17 -8.95 -8.68
N SER A 164 -11.11 -10.16 -8.16
CA SER A 164 -10.36 -11.24 -8.77
C SER A 164 -11.01 -11.75 -10.06
N THR A 165 -10.27 -12.51 -10.85
CA THR A 165 -10.77 -13.18 -12.05
C THR A 165 -11.90 -14.19 -11.76
N THR A 166 -12.05 -14.59 -10.50
CA THR A 166 -13.15 -15.46 -10.02
C THR A 166 -14.28 -14.69 -9.32
N SER A 167 -14.35 -13.36 -9.52
CA SER A 167 -15.41 -12.48 -9.01
C SER A 167 -15.44 -12.30 -7.47
N ASN A 168 -14.33 -12.56 -6.78
CA ASN A 168 -14.18 -12.22 -5.37
C ASN A 168 -13.67 -10.78 -5.25
N THR A 169 -14.32 -9.95 -4.42
CA THR A 169 -13.91 -8.57 -4.20
C THR A 169 -13.28 -8.41 -2.82
N VAL A 170 -12.14 -7.74 -2.79
CA VAL A 170 -11.44 -7.30 -1.58
C VAL A 170 -11.47 -5.78 -1.56
N SER A 171 -11.80 -5.22 -0.41
CA SER A 171 -11.75 -3.76 -0.18
C SER A 171 -10.95 -3.50 1.09
N ALA A 172 -10.12 -2.47 1.07
CA ALA A 172 -9.32 -2.05 2.22
C ALA A 172 -9.20 -0.53 2.28
N ASN A 173 -9.08 0.00 3.49
CA ASN A 173 -8.65 1.36 3.75
C ASN A 173 -7.23 1.30 4.30
N LEU A 174 -6.37 2.17 3.81
CA LEU A 174 -5.00 2.28 4.26
C LEU A 174 -4.74 3.68 4.80
N ASP A 175 -4.02 3.74 5.91
CA ASP A 175 -3.49 4.97 6.48
C ASP A 175 -2.03 4.73 6.88
N ALA A 176 -1.18 5.71 6.71
CA ALA A 176 0.19 5.64 7.18
C ALA A 176 0.56 6.86 8.02
N VAL A 177 1.31 6.63 9.09
CA VAL A 177 1.91 7.68 9.91
C VAL A 177 3.42 7.51 9.87
N THR A 178 4.12 8.60 9.58
CA THR A 178 5.58 8.63 9.46
C THR A 178 6.15 9.66 10.42
N ALA A 179 7.28 9.35 11.05
CA ALA A 179 8.03 10.25 11.92
C ALA A 179 9.54 10.00 11.82
#